data_51f21f0742f79a3fdf287eab711d0399
#
_entry.id   51f21f0742f79a3fdf287eab711d0399
#
_cell.length_a   1.000
_cell.length_b   1.000
_cell.length_c   1.000
_cell.angle_alpha   90.00
_cell.angle_beta   90.00
_cell.angle_gamma   90.00
#
_symmetry.space_group_name_H-M   'P 1'
#
loop_
_entity.id
_entity.type
_entity.pdbx_description
1 polymer ?
#
loop_
_entity_poly.entity_id
_entity_poly.type
_entity_poly.pdbx_seq_one_letter_code
_entity_poly.pdbx_strand_id
1 'polypeptide(L)'
;MGSGYFIGGPRCQDAGDRLGFGIPDLEAAVTQAAHPEGLSMLEKRKIEAEILKEVYQTLKESHGEEVAKKTIAESVRRSAIEQARAFAAAAPGGTSLKAFQDVMPLWTKGGALEIEIKEQSDTSFAFNVVRCRYAETYKAMGLGEIGHLLSCNRDGAFCEGYDPKLKLERTQTIMQGASHCDFKYTYK
;
A
#
# COMPACT_ATOMS: atom_id res chain seq x y z
N MET A 1 51.46 -8.04 -43.31
CA MET A 1 51.48 -6.58 -43.21
C MET A 1 50.08 -6.15 -42.83
N GLY A 2 49.89 -5.64 -41.62
CA GLY A 2 48.58 -5.24 -41.14
C GLY A 2 48.71 -4.81 -39.69
N SER A 3 49.05 -3.55 -39.49
CA SER A 3 49.29 -2.91 -38.18
C SER A 3 47.98 -2.76 -37.43
N GLY A 4 47.84 -3.37 -36.24
CA GLY A 4 46.78 -3.14 -35.31
C GLY A 4 47.13 -2.00 -34.34
N TYR A 5 46.38 -0.91 -34.39
CA TYR A 5 46.45 0.16 -33.41
C TYR A 5 45.62 -0.18 -32.16
N PHE A 6 46.31 -0.44 -31.05
CA PHE A 6 45.72 -0.45 -29.71
C PHE A 6 45.65 1.00 -29.22
N ILE A 7 44.45 1.56 -29.06
CA ILE A 7 44.25 2.81 -28.35
C ILE A 7 43.85 2.46 -26.92
N GLY A 8 44.81 2.62 -26.02
CA GLY A 8 44.59 2.51 -24.57
C GLY A 8 43.76 3.70 -24.07
N GLY A 9 42.50 3.45 -23.64
CA GLY A 9 41.73 4.42 -22.90
C GLY A 9 42.26 4.54 -21.45
N PRO A 10 42.11 5.71 -20.82
CA PRO A 10 42.62 5.94 -19.47
C PRO A 10 41.84 5.06 -18.45
N ARG A 11 42.61 4.42 -17.57
CA ARG A 11 42.07 3.70 -16.40
C ARG A 11 41.44 4.70 -15.45
N CYS A 12 40.18 4.49 -15.07
CA CYS A 12 39.56 5.12 -13.92
C CYS A 12 40.18 4.54 -12.64
N GLN A 13 41.31 5.10 -12.23
CA GLN A 13 41.83 4.98 -10.87
C GLN A 13 42.31 6.39 -10.50
N ASP A 14 41.92 6.81 -9.26
CA ASP A 14 42.22 8.10 -8.63
C ASP A 14 41.21 9.24 -8.89
N ALA A 15 40.02 9.09 -8.31
CA ALA A 15 39.21 10.21 -7.81
C ALA A 15 38.48 9.80 -6.51
N GLY A 16 39.22 9.22 -5.58
CA GLY A 16 38.82 9.07 -4.19
C GLY A 16 39.63 10.03 -3.34
N ASP A 17 39.01 11.09 -2.93
CA ASP A 17 39.29 11.97 -1.81
C ASP A 17 39.18 13.44 -2.23
N ARG A 18 38.08 14.03 -1.89
CA ARG A 18 37.83 15.42 -1.44
C ARG A 18 36.45 15.92 -1.85
N LEU A 19 35.44 15.42 -1.23
CA LEU A 19 34.23 16.17 -0.86
C LEU A 19 33.59 15.37 0.30
N GLY A 20 33.90 15.78 1.51
CA GLY A 20 33.29 15.26 2.73
C GLY A 20 31.80 15.69 2.81
N PHE A 21 30.96 15.12 1.97
CA PHE A 21 29.55 15.02 2.23
C PHE A 21 29.38 13.78 3.10
N GLY A 22 29.44 13.98 4.41
CA GLY A 22 28.88 13.01 5.34
C GLY A 22 27.40 12.82 4.95
N ILE A 23 27.10 11.72 4.29
CA ILE A 23 25.72 11.30 4.05
C ILE A 23 25.22 10.87 5.42
N PRO A 24 24.33 11.65 6.08
CA PRO A 24 23.79 11.23 7.36
C PRO A 24 22.96 10.00 7.08
N ASP A 25 23.37 8.89 7.71
CA ASP A 25 22.63 7.66 7.89
C ASP A 25 21.74 7.25 6.70
N LEU A 26 22.33 6.51 5.75
CA LEU A 26 21.64 6.01 4.56
C LEU A 26 20.43 5.14 4.93
N GLU A 27 20.48 4.46 6.09
CA GLU A 27 19.35 3.68 6.60
C GLU A 27 18.20 4.58 7.07
N ALA A 28 18.48 5.70 7.73
CA ALA A 28 17.46 6.69 8.10
C ALA A 28 16.88 7.38 6.86
N ALA A 29 17.70 7.69 5.84
CA ALA A 29 17.25 8.27 4.59
C ALA A 29 16.40 7.29 3.76
N VAL A 30 16.72 6.01 3.74
CA VAL A 30 15.92 4.97 3.07
C VAL A 30 14.60 4.74 3.79
N THR A 31 14.58 4.79 5.13
CA THR A 31 13.34 4.68 5.92
C THR A 31 12.43 5.91 5.73
N GLN A 32 13.01 7.11 5.60
CA GLN A 32 12.26 8.35 5.30
C GLN A 32 11.78 8.41 3.84
N ALA A 33 12.51 7.88 2.87
CA ALA A 33 12.10 7.82 1.47
C ALA A 33 10.92 6.89 1.22
N ALA A 34 10.65 5.95 2.12
CA ALA A 34 9.47 5.06 2.04
C ALA A 34 8.13 5.80 2.27
N HIS A 35 8.15 6.97 2.93
CA HIS A 35 6.95 7.80 3.14
C HIS A 35 7.34 9.28 3.10
N PRO A 36 7.18 9.98 1.96
CA PRO A 36 7.32 11.42 1.96
C PRO A 36 6.39 12.01 3.03
N GLU A 37 6.97 12.70 4.00
CA GLU A 37 6.21 13.39 5.05
C GLU A 37 5.20 14.31 4.38
N GLY A 38 3.92 14.13 4.68
CA GLY A 38 2.87 15.01 4.21
C GLY A 38 1.68 14.35 3.50
N LEU A 39 1.85 13.28 2.71
CA LEU A 39 0.73 12.64 2.00
C LEU A 39 -0.12 11.77 2.92
N SER A 40 -1.45 12.02 2.92
CA SER A 40 -2.41 11.12 3.56
C SER A 40 -2.47 9.76 2.83
N MET A 41 -3.00 8.74 3.50
CA MET A 41 -3.20 7.44 2.86
C MET A 41 -4.12 7.55 1.62
N LEU A 42 -5.14 8.40 1.67
CA LEU A 42 -6.04 8.63 0.54
C LEU A 42 -5.31 9.23 -0.67
N GLU A 43 -4.42 10.22 -0.44
CA GLU A 43 -3.62 10.83 -1.51
C GLU A 43 -2.66 9.83 -2.15
N LYS A 44 -1.98 9.02 -1.33
CA LYS A 44 -1.13 7.92 -1.84
C LYS A 44 -1.91 6.95 -2.72
N ARG A 45 -3.10 6.53 -2.27
CA ARG A 45 -3.98 5.62 -3.03
C ARG A 45 -4.49 6.25 -4.33
N LYS A 46 -4.74 7.56 -4.34
CA LYS A 46 -5.10 8.28 -5.56
C LYS A 46 -3.97 8.27 -6.58
N ILE A 47 -2.74 8.59 -6.16
CA ILE A 47 -1.56 8.58 -7.04
C ILE A 47 -1.30 7.18 -7.61
N GLU A 48 -1.35 6.14 -6.76
CA GLU A 48 -1.23 4.75 -7.21
C GLU A 48 -2.31 4.39 -8.24
N ALA A 49 -3.55 4.82 -8.00
CA ALA A 49 -4.69 4.52 -8.87
C ALA A 49 -4.58 5.19 -10.24
N GLU A 50 -3.97 6.37 -10.35
CA GLU A 50 -3.73 7.06 -11.63
C GLU A 50 -2.89 6.19 -12.57
N ILE A 51 -1.81 5.60 -12.08
CA ILE A 51 -0.95 4.70 -12.87
C ILE A 51 -1.62 3.34 -13.09
N LEU A 52 -2.24 2.76 -12.05
CA LEU A 52 -2.88 1.44 -12.16
C LEU A 52 -4.08 1.46 -13.12
N LYS A 53 -4.72 2.61 -13.33
CA LYS A 53 -5.75 2.80 -14.36
C LYS A 53 -5.20 2.51 -15.75
N GLU A 54 -4.09 3.13 -16.11
CA GLU A 54 -3.48 2.98 -17.43
C GLU A 54 -2.93 1.55 -17.62
N VAL A 55 -2.34 0.98 -16.58
CA VAL A 55 -1.89 -0.42 -16.58
C VAL A 55 -3.07 -1.38 -16.80
N TYR A 56 -4.20 -1.14 -16.12
CA TYR A 56 -5.41 -1.94 -16.27
C TYR A 56 -5.95 -1.86 -17.70
N GLN A 57 -6.07 -0.66 -18.28
CA GLN A 57 -6.57 -0.48 -19.63
C GLN A 57 -5.64 -1.17 -20.67
N THR A 58 -4.35 -0.95 -20.57
CA THR A 58 -3.35 -1.59 -21.46
C THR A 58 -3.44 -3.11 -21.41
N LEU A 59 -3.56 -3.69 -20.20
CA LEU A 59 -3.70 -5.14 -20.04
C LEU A 59 -5.06 -5.63 -20.55
N LYS A 60 -6.14 -4.88 -20.32
CA LYS A 60 -7.47 -5.24 -20.80
C LYS A 60 -7.53 -5.31 -22.32
N GLU A 61 -6.92 -4.34 -23.00
CA GLU A 61 -6.85 -4.29 -24.49
C GLU A 61 -5.97 -5.40 -25.06
N SER A 62 -4.82 -5.69 -24.45
CA SER A 62 -3.84 -6.62 -24.99
C SER A 62 -4.06 -8.07 -24.58
N HIS A 63 -4.61 -8.34 -23.41
CA HIS A 63 -4.72 -9.67 -22.79
C HIS A 63 -6.13 -10.02 -22.29
N GLY A 64 -7.09 -9.10 -22.39
CA GLY A 64 -8.45 -9.28 -21.91
C GLY A 64 -8.64 -8.92 -20.44
N GLU A 65 -9.91 -8.75 -20.08
CA GLU A 65 -10.33 -8.23 -18.77
C GLU A 65 -9.92 -9.11 -17.58
N GLU A 66 -10.03 -10.43 -17.72
CA GLU A 66 -9.71 -11.37 -16.65
C GLU A 66 -8.22 -11.33 -16.29
N VAL A 67 -7.34 -11.27 -17.28
CA VAL A 67 -5.89 -11.15 -17.06
C VAL A 67 -5.58 -9.81 -16.42
N ALA A 68 -6.18 -8.73 -16.88
CA ALA A 68 -6.01 -7.41 -16.34
C ALA A 68 -6.43 -7.34 -14.86
N LYS A 69 -7.63 -7.79 -14.52
CA LYS A 69 -8.14 -7.83 -13.13
C LYS A 69 -7.26 -8.68 -12.22
N LYS A 70 -6.88 -9.87 -12.67
CA LYS A 70 -5.99 -10.77 -11.90
C LYS A 70 -4.63 -10.14 -11.64
N THR A 71 -4.04 -9.50 -12.63
CA THR A 71 -2.73 -8.84 -12.50
C THR A 71 -2.80 -7.67 -11.53
N ILE A 72 -3.80 -6.82 -11.64
CA ILE A 72 -4.02 -5.71 -10.70
C ILE A 72 -4.24 -6.24 -9.27
N ALA A 73 -5.15 -7.20 -9.10
CA ALA A 73 -5.46 -7.78 -7.79
C ALA A 73 -4.21 -8.34 -7.09
N GLU A 74 -3.40 -9.12 -7.81
CA GLU A 74 -2.20 -9.73 -7.24
C GLU A 74 -1.10 -8.68 -6.96
N SER A 75 -0.91 -7.69 -7.83
CA SER A 75 0.05 -6.61 -7.63
C SER A 75 -0.29 -5.79 -6.39
N VAL A 76 -1.56 -5.43 -6.22
CA VAL A 76 -2.06 -4.69 -5.06
C VAL A 76 -1.96 -5.53 -3.78
N ARG A 77 -2.27 -6.83 -3.85
CA ARG A 77 -2.13 -7.75 -2.72
C ARG A 77 -0.69 -7.83 -2.24
N ARG A 78 0.28 -8.04 -3.13
CA ARG A 78 1.72 -8.06 -2.78
C ARG A 78 2.16 -6.75 -2.14
N SER A 79 1.80 -5.62 -2.73
CA SER A 79 2.10 -4.29 -2.18
C SER A 79 1.51 -4.10 -0.77
N ALA A 80 0.31 -4.62 -0.50
CA ALA A 80 -0.33 -4.53 0.82
C ALA A 80 0.39 -5.38 1.87
N ILE A 81 0.84 -6.59 1.50
CA ILE A 81 1.61 -7.48 2.38
C ILE A 81 2.94 -6.83 2.76
N GLU A 82 3.68 -6.28 1.78
CA GLU A 82 4.96 -5.60 2.07
C GLU A 82 4.77 -4.36 2.95
N GLN A 83 3.74 -3.56 2.68
CA GLN A 83 3.38 -2.44 3.54
C GLN A 83 3.09 -2.90 4.96
N ALA A 84 2.32 -3.97 5.12
CA ALA A 84 1.97 -4.51 6.44
C ALA A 84 3.19 -5.04 7.21
N ARG A 85 4.14 -5.67 6.53
CA ARG A 85 5.42 -6.10 7.14
C ARG A 85 6.22 -4.91 7.67
N ALA A 86 6.24 -3.79 6.96
CA ALA A 86 6.88 -2.57 7.43
C ALA A 86 6.19 -2.02 8.69
N PHE A 87 4.85 -2.05 8.74
CA PHE A 87 4.09 -1.66 9.94
C PHE A 87 4.35 -2.60 11.11
N ALA A 88 4.41 -3.91 10.86
CA ALA A 88 4.72 -4.91 11.89
C ALA A 88 6.13 -4.70 12.49
N ALA A 89 7.12 -4.46 11.63
CA ALA A 89 8.50 -4.18 12.06
C ALA A 89 8.63 -2.88 12.86
N ALA A 90 7.80 -1.87 12.58
CA ALA A 90 7.78 -0.59 13.26
C ALA A 90 6.89 -0.57 14.52
N ALA A 91 6.14 -1.65 14.81
CA ALA A 91 5.20 -1.69 15.94
C ALA A 91 5.94 -1.73 17.28
N PRO A 92 5.80 -0.70 18.15
CA PRO A 92 6.44 -0.69 19.46
C PRO A 92 5.93 -1.86 20.32
N GLY A 93 6.85 -2.69 20.80
CA GLY A 93 6.49 -3.87 21.61
C GLY A 93 5.94 -5.06 20.81
N GLY A 94 6.05 -5.02 19.48
CA GLY A 94 5.58 -6.07 18.58
C GLY A 94 4.14 -5.93 18.13
N THR A 95 3.70 -6.88 17.30
CA THR A 95 2.34 -6.89 16.75
C THR A 95 1.30 -7.31 17.79
N SER A 96 0.15 -6.64 17.76
CA SER A 96 -1.03 -6.95 18.58
C SER A 96 -2.27 -6.31 17.94
N LEU A 97 -3.47 -6.68 18.40
CA LEU A 97 -4.70 -5.99 17.96
C LEU A 97 -4.70 -4.53 18.42
N LYS A 98 -4.17 -4.24 19.60
CA LYS A 98 -4.04 -2.87 20.11
C LYS A 98 -3.11 -2.04 19.23
N ALA A 99 -1.92 -2.54 18.92
CA ALA A 99 -0.98 -1.86 18.02
C ALA A 99 -1.57 -1.65 16.62
N PHE A 100 -2.38 -2.61 16.11
CA PHE A 100 -3.14 -2.44 14.87
C PHE A 100 -4.20 -1.34 14.98
N GLN A 101 -4.95 -1.28 16.07
CA GLN A 101 -5.92 -0.20 16.30
C GLN A 101 -5.26 1.18 16.34
N ASP A 102 -4.05 1.27 16.90
CA ASP A 102 -3.31 2.54 17.04
C ASP A 102 -2.86 3.12 15.68
N VAL A 103 -2.76 2.31 14.63
CA VAL A 103 -2.44 2.79 13.27
C VAL A 103 -3.69 3.13 12.43
N MET A 104 -4.90 2.79 12.88
CA MET A 104 -6.15 3.09 12.17
C MET A 104 -6.36 4.57 11.81
N PRO A 105 -5.91 5.56 12.62
CA PRO A 105 -6.01 6.97 12.27
C PRO A 105 -5.36 7.33 10.94
N LEU A 106 -4.38 6.55 10.44
CA LEU A 106 -3.75 6.79 9.13
C LEU A 106 -4.74 6.63 7.98
N TRP A 107 -5.73 5.72 8.11
CA TRP A 107 -6.75 5.50 7.07
C TRP A 107 -7.97 6.40 7.20
N THR A 108 -8.23 6.92 8.42
CA THR A 108 -9.36 7.83 8.67
C THR A 108 -8.98 9.30 8.57
N LYS A 109 -7.67 9.62 8.52
CA LYS A 109 -7.16 11.00 8.48
C LYS A 109 -7.85 11.84 7.41
N GLY A 110 -8.25 13.07 7.78
CA GLY A 110 -8.92 13.99 6.86
C GLY A 110 -10.34 13.56 6.46
N GLY A 111 -10.99 12.71 7.27
CA GLY A 111 -12.32 12.20 6.97
C GLY A 111 -12.33 11.21 5.79
N ALA A 112 -11.20 10.54 5.51
CA ALA A 112 -11.11 9.57 4.41
C ALA A 112 -12.03 8.37 4.63
N LEU A 113 -12.24 7.97 5.88
CA LEU A 113 -13.28 7.03 6.33
C LEU A 113 -14.03 7.64 7.50
N GLU A 114 -15.37 7.53 7.48
CA GLU A 114 -16.22 7.74 8.65
C GLU A 114 -16.60 6.37 9.19
N ILE A 115 -16.25 6.12 10.47
CA ILE A 115 -16.42 4.80 11.10
C ILE A 115 -17.34 4.87 12.31
N GLU A 116 -18.10 3.80 12.53
CA GLU A 116 -18.89 3.56 13.73
C GLU A 116 -18.35 2.31 14.42
N ILE A 117 -17.70 2.48 15.57
CA ILE A 117 -17.17 1.36 16.35
C ILE A 117 -18.34 0.57 16.95
N LYS A 118 -18.32 -0.74 16.77
CA LYS A 118 -19.31 -1.69 17.29
C LYS A 118 -18.77 -2.51 18.45
N GLU A 119 -17.48 -2.87 18.39
CA GLU A 119 -16.79 -3.67 19.41
C GLU A 119 -15.32 -3.25 19.45
N GLN A 120 -14.76 -3.12 20.66
CA GLN A 120 -13.34 -2.85 20.83
C GLN A 120 -12.83 -3.52 22.11
N SER A 121 -11.95 -4.51 21.93
CA SER A 121 -11.31 -5.26 23.01
C SER A 121 -9.87 -5.66 22.59
N ASP A 122 -9.17 -6.38 23.46
CA ASP A 122 -7.83 -6.88 23.16
C ASP A 122 -7.81 -8.00 22.11
N THR A 123 -8.95 -8.65 21.85
CA THR A 123 -9.05 -9.80 20.94
C THR A 123 -10.02 -9.60 19.79
N SER A 124 -10.86 -8.57 19.85
CA SER A 124 -11.87 -8.25 18.82
C SER A 124 -11.99 -6.75 18.61
N PHE A 125 -12.03 -6.34 17.33
CA PHE A 125 -12.27 -4.97 16.93
C PHE A 125 -13.22 -4.95 15.74
N ALA A 126 -14.45 -4.47 15.95
CA ALA A 126 -15.46 -4.40 14.91
C ALA A 126 -15.99 -2.97 14.74
N PHE A 127 -16.17 -2.56 13.48
CA PHE A 127 -16.72 -1.26 13.13
C PHE A 127 -17.39 -1.30 11.75
N ASN A 128 -18.31 -0.38 11.53
CA ASN A 128 -18.82 -0.10 10.20
C ASN A 128 -18.12 1.13 9.62
N VAL A 129 -17.76 1.07 8.35
CA VAL A 129 -17.44 2.26 7.57
C VAL A 129 -18.74 2.74 6.92
N VAL A 130 -19.23 3.89 7.35
CA VAL A 130 -20.50 4.47 6.85
C VAL A 130 -20.28 5.46 5.70
N ARG A 131 -19.05 5.96 5.53
CA ARG A 131 -18.62 6.73 4.37
C ARG A 131 -17.19 6.37 4.00
N CYS A 132 -16.93 6.19 2.70
CA CYS A 132 -15.61 5.81 2.18
C CYS A 132 -15.21 6.74 1.03
N ARG A 133 -14.29 7.69 1.30
CA ARG A 133 -13.77 8.59 0.28
C ARG A 133 -12.84 7.88 -0.73
N TYR A 134 -12.28 6.74 -0.39
CA TYR A 134 -11.59 5.89 -1.37
C TYR A 134 -12.56 5.43 -2.46
N ALA A 135 -13.76 4.98 -2.08
CA ALA A 135 -14.79 4.59 -3.02
C ALA A 135 -15.28 5.78 -3.88
N GLU A 136 -15.51 6.95 -3.24
CA GLU A 136 -15.88 8.19 -3.95
C GLU A 136 -14.80 8.56 -4.97
N THR A 137 -13.53 8.56 -4.56
CA THR A 137 -12.38 8.92 -5.41
C THR A 137 -12.25 7.97 -6.60
N TYR A 138 -12.25 6.66 -6.39
CA TYR A 138 -12.10 5.71 -7.49
C TYR A 138 -13.28 5.73 -8.47
N LYS A 139 -14.51 5.92 -7.98
CA LYS A 139 -15.68 6.12 -8.84
C LYS A 139 -15.55 7.40 -9.69
N ALA A 140 -15.10 8.51 -9.08
CA ALA A 140 -14.86 9.77 -9.80
C ALA A 140 -13.74 9.67 -10.85
N MET A 141 -12.75 8.79 -10.63
CA MET A 141 -11.67 8.49 -11.59
C MET A 141 -12.09 7.53 -12.71
N GLY A 142 -13.34 7.04 -12.71
CA GLY A 142 -13.83 6.02 -13.66
C GLY A 142 -13.33 4.61 -13.35
N LEU A 143 -12.88 4.34 -12.12
CA LEU A 143 -12.33 3.07 -11.67
C LEU A 143 -13.34 2.23 -10.84
N GLY A 144 -14.64 2.51 -10.93
CA GLY A 144 -15.66 1.80 -10.16
C GLY A 144 -15.65 0.30 -10.39
N GLU A 145 -15.30 -0.15 -11.59
CA GLU A 145 -15.20 -1.57 -11.96
C GLU A 145 -14.12 -2.33 -11.18
N ILE A 146 -12.97 -1.70 -10.91
CA ILE A 146 -11.81 -2.31 -10.25
C ILE A 146 -11.45 -1.69 -8.91
N GLY A 147 -12.21 -0.71 -8.44
CA GLY A 147 -11.92 0.01 -7.20
C GLY A 147 -11.80 -0.90 -5.98
N HIS A 148 -12.58 -2.00 -5.93
CA HIS A 148 -12.47 -3.01 -4.89
C HIS A 148 -11.12 -3.76 -4.91
N LEU A 149 -10.52 -3.95 -6.09
CA LEU A 149 -9.18 -4.54 -6.23
C LEU A 149 -8.09 -3.59 -5.75
N LEU A 150 -8.28 -2.27 -5.94
CA LEU A 150 -7.29 -1.25 -5.59
C LEU A 150 -7.22 -0.98 -4.08
N SER A 151 -8.34 -1.05 -3.37
CA SER A 151 -8.42 -0.70 -1.94
C SER A 151 -8.93 -1.86 -1.08
N CYS A 152 -10.16 -2.33 -1.29
CA CYS A 152 -10.76 -3.35 -0.41
C CYS A 152 -9.96 -4.66 -0.39
N ASN A 153 -9.29 -5.03 -1.47
CA ASN A 153 -8.41 -6.20 -1.56
C ASN A 153 -7.19 -6.09 -0.62
N ARG A 154 -6.79 -4.86 -0.25
CA ARG A 154 -5.65 -4.62 0.65
C ARG A 154 -5.92 -5.05 2.08
N ASP A 155 -7.17 -4.96 2.54
CA ASP A 155 -7.49 -5.10 3.96
C ASP A 155 -7.17 -6.51 4.49
N GLY A 156 -7.59 -7.55 3.76
CA GLY A 156 -7.25 -8.94 4.10
C GLY A 156 -5.75 -9.24 3.90
N ALA A 157 -5.16 -8.74 2.81
CA ALA A 157 -3.75 -8.91 2.50
C ALA A 157 -2.85 -8.20 3.53
N PHE A 158 -3.30 -7.07 4.08
CA PHE A 158 -2.60 -6.40 5.17
C PHE A 158 -2.52 -7.28 6.42
N CYS A 159 -3.60 -7.98 6.79
CA CYS A 159 -3.57 -8.92 7.91
C CYS A 159 -2.52 -10.01 7.72
N GLU A 160 -2.39 -10.57 6.50
CA GLU A 160 -1.40 -11.60 6.19
C GLU A 160 0.05 -11.10 6.42
N GLY A 161 0.33 -9.87 6.05
CA GLY A 161 1.67 -9.28 6.20
C GLY A 161 1.97 -8.74 7.58
N TYR A 162 0.93 -8.29 8.32
CA TYR A 162 1.06 -7.70 9.64
C TYR A 162 1.33 -8.75 10.72
N ASP A 163 0.43 -9.73 10.86
CA ASP A 163 0.56 -10.84 11.80
C ASP A 163 -0.41 -11.97 11.39
N PRO A 164 0.05 -13.22 11.31
CA PRO A 164 -0.82 -14.36 11.00
C PRO A 164 -1.96 -14.59 12.00
N LYS A 165 -1.87 -14.04 13.21
CA LYS A 165 -2.94 -14.07 14.23
C LYS A 165 -4.06 -13.08 13.96
N LEU A 166 -3.79 -12.01 13.18
CA LEU A 166 -4.79 -11.01 12.81
C LEU A 166 -5.66 -11.55 11.67
N LYS A 167 -6.96 -11.63 11.88
CA LYS A 167 -7.94 -12.08 10.88
C LYS A 167 -8.98 -11.01 10.63
N LEU A 168 -9.36 -10.85 9.38
CA LEU A 168 -10.45 -9.97 8.96
C LEU A 168 -11.64 -10.81 8.48
N GLU A 169 -12.80 -10.53 9.03
CA GLU A 169 -14.10 -10.90 8.48
C GLU A 169 -14.79 -9.63 7.96
N ARG A 170 -15.26 -9.68 6.71
CA ARG A 170 -16.01 -8.59 6.07
C ARG A 170 -16.90 -9.20 4.98
N THR A 171 -18.20 -8.94 5.04
CA THR A 171 -19.17 -9.55 4.13
C THR A 171 -19.60 -8.61 3.01
N GLN A 172 -19.41 -7.27 3.17
CA GLN A 172 -19.87 -6.27 2.24
C GLN A 172 -18.99 -5.01 2.19
N THR A 173 -19.06 -4.27 1.09
CA THR A 173 -18.33 -3.01 0.93
C THR A 173 -19.13 -1.94 0.21
N ILE A 174 -18.94 -0.67 0.59
CA ILE A 174 -19.48 0.52 -0.12
C ILE A 174 -18.99 0.54 -1.58
N MET A 175 -17.77 0.09 -1.84
CA MET A 175 -17.19 0.05 -3.18
C MET A 175 -18.00 -0.84 -4.12
N GLN A 176 -18.58 -1.92 -3.61
CA GLN A 176 -19.40 -2.88 -4.33
C GLN A 176 -20.91 -2.60 -4.23
N GLY A 177 -21.29 -1.45 -3.66
CA GLY A 177 -22.67 -0.97 -3.66
C GLY A 177 -23.44 -1.16 -2.35
N ALA A 178 -22.82 -1.71 -1.31
CA ALA A 178 -23.48 -1.80 0.00
C ALA A 178 -23.61 -0.42 0.67
N SER A 179 -24.50 -0.29 1.64
CA SER A 179 -24.72 0.92 2.42
C SER A 179 -23.54 1.23 3.37
N HIS A 180 -22.80 0.22 3.77
CA HIS A 180 -21.63 0.33 4.65
C HIS A 180 -20.67 -0.85 4.41
N CYS A 181 -19.43 -0.74 4.91
CA CYS A 181 -18.53 -1.89 5.01
C CYS A 181 -18.55 -2.40 6.46
N ASP A 182 -18.69 -3.70 6.64
CA ASP A 182 -18.68 -4.38 7.94
C ASP A 182 -17.30 -4.99 8.21
N PHE A 183 -16.54 -4.36 9.09
CA PHE A 183 -15.21 -4.85 9.45
C PHE A 183 -15.26 -5.53 10.82
N LYS A 184 -14.72 -6.74 10.90
CA LYS A 184 -14.47 -7.43 12.17
C LYS A 184 -13.06 -8.03 12.13
N TYR A 185 -12.17 -7.47 12.93
CA TYR A 185 -10.85 -8.02 13.16
C TYR A 185 -10.83 -8.85 14.44
N THR A 186 -10.19 -10.01 14.36
CA THR A 186 -9.94 -10.87 15.54
C THR A 186 -8.45 -11.19 15.60
N TYR A 187 -7.93 -11.34 16.83
CA TYR A 187 -6.53 -11.66 17.07
C TYR A 187 -6.44 -12.91 17.95
N LYS A 188 -5.88 -14.01 17.43
CA LYS A 188 -5.86 -15.33 18.09
C LYS A 188 -4.45 -15.92 18.07
#